data_9f08f59bdf3241eddf265b461f75670a
#
_entry.id   9f08f59bdf3241eddf265b461f75670a
#
_cell.length_a   1.000
_cell.length_b   1.000
_cell.length_c   1.000
_cell.angle_alpha   90.00
_cell.angle_beta   90.00
_cell.angle_gamma   90.00
#
_symmetry.space_group_name_H-M   'P 1'
#
loop_
_entity.id
_entity.type
_entity.pdbx_description
1 polymer ?
#
loop_
_entity_poly.entity_id
_entity_poly.type
_entity_poly.pdbx_seq_one_letter_code
_entity_poly.pdbx_strand_id
1 'polypeptide(L)'
;ADEAKLVIQELQQTEKPDIIIAATYMGHYDNGEHGSNAPGDVEMARALPAGSLAMIVGGHSQDPVCMAAENKKQVDYVPGTPCKPDQQNGIWIVQAHEWGKYVGRADFEFRNGEMKMVNYQLIPVNLKKKVTWEDGKSERVLYTPEIAENQQMISLLSPFQNKGKAQLEVKIGETNGRLEGDRDKVRFVQTNMGRLILAAQMDRTGADFAVMSGGGIRDSIEAGDISYKNVLKVQPFGNVVVYADMTGKEVIDYLTAVAQMKPDSGAYPQFANVSFVAKDGKLNDLKIKGEPVDPAKTYRMATLNFNATGGDGYPRLDNKPGYVNTGFIDAEVLKAYIQKSSPLDVSVYEPKGEVSWQ
;
A
#
# COMPACT_ATOMS: atom_id res chain seq x y z
N ALA A 1 -20.14 -9.44 -5.29
CA ALA A 1 -21.58 -9.13 -5.12
C ALA A 1 -22.39 -10.38 -4.74
N ASP A 2 -22.12 -11.54 -5.35
CA ASP A 2 -22.97 -12.73 -5.12
C ASP A 2 -22.85 -13.27 -3.70
N GLU A 3 -21.65 -13.34 -3.13
CA GLU A 3 -21.46 -13.68 -1.72
C GLU A 3 -22.19 -12.71 -0.78
N ALA A 4 -22.14 -11.41 -1.09
CA ALA A 4 -22.86 -10.40 -0.31
C ALA A 4 -24.40 -10.63 -0.35
N LYS A 5 -24.94 -11.02 -1.52
CA LYS A 5 -26.37 -11.37 -1.64
C LYS A 5 -26.74 -12.56 -0.75
N LEU A 6 -25.91 -13.60 -0.75
CA LEU A 6 -26.16 -14.80 0.07
C LEU A 6 -26.16 -14.46 1.56
N VAL A 7 -25.16 -13.71 2.03
CA VAL A 7 -25.07 -13.29 3.44
C VAL A 7 -26.23 -12.38 3.84
N ILE A 8 -26.63 -11.43 2.98
CA ILE A 8 -27.80 -10.56 3.25
C ILE A 8 -29.07 -11.42 3.37
N GLN A 9 -29.27 -12.38 2.46
CA GLN A 9 -30.43 -13.27 2.53
C GLN A 9 -30.45 -14.12 3.79
N GLU A 10 -29.29 -14.68 4.18
CA GLU A 10 -29.14 -15.43 5.42
C GLU A 10 -29.50 -14.58 6.63
N LEU A 11 -28.92 -13.37 6.76
CA LEU A 11 -29.23 -12.46 7.86
C LEU A 11 -30.71 -12.09 7.93
N GLN A 12 -31.34 -11.82 6.79
CA GLN A 12 -32.80 -11.51 6.72
C GLN A 12 -33.67 -12.68 7.15
N GLN A 13 -33.25 -13.92 6.88
CA GLN A 13 -34.02 -15.12 7.23
C GLN A 13 -33.81 -15.55 8.69
N THR A 14 -32.55 -15.50 9.18
CA THR A 14 -32.18 -16.03 10.49
C THR A 14 -32.30 -14.97 11.60
N GLU A 15 -31.67 -13.82 11.40
CA GLU A 15 -31.54 -12.78 12.44
C GLU A 15 -32.65 -11.71 12.36
N LYS A 16 -33.20 -11.51 11.15
CA LYS A 16 -34.25 -10.49 10.87
C LYS A 16 -33.90 -9.09 11.38
N PRO A 17 -32.70 -8.58 11.06
CA PRO A 17 -32.28 -7.26 11.53
C PRO A 17 -33.13 -6.16 10.90
N ASP A 18 -33.34 -5.07 11.63
CA ASP A 18 -34.01 -3.86 11.09
C ASP A 18 -33.11 -3.14 10.06
N ILE A 19 -31.78 -3.23 10.21
CA ILE A 19 -30.79 -2.54 9.38
C ILE A 19 -29.59 -3.49 9.15
N ILE A 20 -29.11 -3.55 7.90
CA ILE A 20 -27.87 -4.22 7.53
C ILE A 20 -26.87 -3.18 7.02
N ILE A 21 -25.67 -3.17 7.60
CA ILE A 21 -24.54 -2.32 7.20
C ILE A 21 -23.38 -3.23 6.79
N ALA A 22 -22.78 -2.97 5.63
CA ALA A 22 -21.58 -3.66 5.21
C ALA A 22 -20.33 -2.85 5.61
N ALA A 23 -19.34 -3.51 6.21
CA ALA A 23 -17.98 -3.00 6.36
C ALA A 23 -17.08 -3.66 5.32
N THR A 24 -16.47 -2.86 4.46
CA THR A 24 -15.69 -3.34 3.31
C THR A 24 -14.28 -2.78 3.30
N TYR A 25 -13.43 -3.39 2.49
CA TYR A 25 -12.10 -2.85 2.17
C TYR A 25 -11.80 -3.05 0.68
N MET A 26 -12.74 -2.66 -0.21
CA MET A 26 -12.67 -2.90 -1.65
C MET A 26 -12.32 -1.64 -2.46
N GLY A 27 -12.40 -0.47 -1.87
CA GLY A 27 -12.28 0.82 -2.53
C GLY A 27 -13.61 1.36 -3.07
N HIS A 28 -13.70 2.68 -3.23
CA HIS A 28 -14.92 3.34 -3.69
C HIS A 28 -15.17 3.12 -5.18
N TYR A 29 -14.28 3.61 -6.03
CA TYR A 29 -14.25 3.53 -7.51
C TYR A 29 -15.56 3.84 -8.22
N ASP A 30 -15.65 5.02 -8.83
CA ASP A 30 -16.83 5.54 -9.54
C ASP A 30 -17.25 4.68 -10.73
N ASN A 31 -16.27 4.03 -11.38
CA ASN A 31 -16.49 3.08 -12.48
C ASN A 31 -16.71 1.63 -11.99
N GLY A 32 -16.69 1.40 -10.67
CA GLY A 32 -16.80 0.09 -10.06
C GLY A 32 -15.57 -0.78 -10.17
N GLU A 33 -14.46 -0.26 -10.68
CA GLU A 33 -13.21 -1.02 -10.90
C GLU A 33 -12.01 -0.34 -10.24
N HIS A 34 -11.04 -1.15 -9.89
CA HIS A 34 -9.73 -0.74 -9.41
C HIS A 34 -8.64 -1.12 -10.41
N GLY A 35 -7.46 -0.52 -10.32
CA GLY A 35 -6.31 -0.80 -11.18
C GLY A 35 -5.92 -2.27 -11.34
N SER A 36 -6.38 -3.15 -10.46
CA SER A 36 -6.27 -4.63 -10.55
C SER A 36 -7.51 -5.28 -11.14
N ASN A 37 -8.44 -4.56 -11.72
CA ASN A 37 -9.76 -5.02 -12.20
C ASN A 37 -10.63 -5.66 -11.10
N ALA A 38 -10.41 -5.29 -9.85
CA ALA A 38 -11.25 -5.70 -8.74
C ALA A 38 -12.43 -4.71 -8.59
N PRO A 39 -13.67 -5.19 -8.51
CA PRO A 39 -14.82 -4.33 -8.30
C PRO A 39 -14.75 -3.65 -6.93
N GLY A 40 -15.19 -2.38 -6.86
CA GLY A 40 -15.25 -1.59 -5.65
C GLY A 40 -16.65 -1.58 -5.01
N ASP A 41 -16.80 -0.73 -3.99
CA ASP A 41 -18.06 -0.58 -3.24
C ASP A 41 -19.19 -0.07 -4.14
N VAL A 42 -18.88 0.78 -5.12
CA VAL A 42 -19.86 1.31 -6.08
C VAL A 42 -20.47 0.18 -6.92
N GLU A 43 -19.65 -0.73 -7.47
CA GLU A 43 -20.15 -1.85 -8.25
C GLU A 43 -20.92 -2.85 -7.40
N MET A 44 -20.46 -3.12 -6.18
CA MET A 44 -21.20 -3.96 -5.25
C MET A 44 -22.59 -3.40 -4.96
N ALA A 45 -22.68 -2.10 -4.64
CA ALA A 45 -23.96 -1.45 -4.36
C ALA A 45 -24.92 -1.50 -5.56
N ARG A 46 -24.42 -1.31 -6.79
CA ARG A 46 -25.22 -1.40 -8.03
C ARG A 46 -25.70 -2.81 -8.32
N ALA A 47 -24.93 -3.83 -7.96
CA ALA A 47 -25.27 -5.23 -8.19
C ALA A 47 -26.21 -5.83 -7.13
N LEU A 48 -26.36 -5.19 -5.99
CA LEU A 48 -27.25 -5.63 -4.91
C LEU A 48 -28.70 -5.16 -5.16
N PRO A 49 -29.71 -5.85 -4.62
CA PRO A 49 -31.10 -5.35 -4.62
C PRO A 49 -31.18 -3.99 -3.94
N ALA A 50 -32.00 -3.08 -4.49
CA ALA A 50 -32.19 -1.75 -3.92
C ALA A 50 -32.65 -1.83 -2.46
N GLY A 51 -31.98 -1.08 -1.57
CA GLY A 51 -32.31 -1.03 -0.14
C GLY A 51 -31.97 -2.30 0.66
N SER A 52 -31.27 -3.28 0.06
CA SER A 52 -30.85 -4.49 0.79
C SER A 52 -29.78 -4.21 1.85
N LEU A 53 -29.03 -3.14 1.68
CA LEU A 53 -28.13 -2.55 2.68
C LEU A 53 -28.54 -1.11 2.93
N ALA A 54 -28.40 -0.67 4.16
CA ALA A 54 -28.59 0.73 4.51
C ALA A 54 -27.35 1.55 4.15
N MET A 55 -26.16 1.00 4.37
CA MET A 55 -24.88 1.70 4.16
C MET A 55 -23.73 0.71 3.95
N ILE A 56 -22.74 1.15 3.17
CA ILE A 56 -21.41 0.55 3.05
C ILE A 56 -20.41 1.51 3.70
N VAL A 57 -19.64 1.02 4.68
CA VAL A 57 -18.49 1.70 5.27
C VAL A 57 -17.24 1.13 4.62
N GLY A 58 -16.69 1.86 3.66
CA GLY A 58 -15.58 1.41 2.81
C GLY A 58 -14.20 1.83 3.29
N GLY A 59 -13.20 1.36 2.56
CA GLY A 59 -11.77 1.64 2.75
C GLY A 59 -10.97 1.39 1.48
N HIS A 60 -9.67 1.19 1.57
CA HIS A 60 -8.72 0.79 0.54
C HIS A 60 -8.33 1.86 -0.49
N SER A 61 -9.24 2.63 -1.08
CA SER A 61 -8.87 3.70 -2.04
C SER A 61 -8.15 4.89 -1.40
N GLN A 62 -8.16 4.97 -0.06
CA GLN A 62 -7.40 5.96 0.72
C GLN A 62 -7.77 7.42 0.39
N ASP A 63 -9.00 7.63 -0.06
CA ASP A 63 -9.56 8.93 -0.39
C ASP A 63 -10.81 9.21 0.43
N PRO A 64 -11.13 10.48 0.75
CA PRO A 64 -12.44 10.80 1.31
C PRO A 64 -13.51 10.62 0.24
N VAL A 65 -14.61 9.94 0.56
CA VAL A 65 -15.76 9.87 -0.34
C VAL A 65 -16.66 11.06 -0.10
N CYS A 66 -16.45 12.10 -0.90
CA CYS A 66 -17.28 13.29 -0.97
C CYS A 66 -17.70 13.52 -2.41
N MET A 67 -19.00 13.66 -2.67
CA MET A 67 -19.55 13.77 -4.02
C MET A 67 -19.89 15.21 -4.36
N ALA A 68 -19.40 15.68 -5.52
CA ALA A 68 -19.79 16.97 -6.10
C ALA A 68 -21.17 16.89 -6.78
N ALA A 69 -21.48 15.75 -7.39
CA ALA A 69 -22.75 15.42 -8.03
C ALA A 69 -22.93 13.89 -8.04
N GLU A 70 -24.06 13.41 -8.53
CA GLU A 70 -24.27 11.98 -8.75
C GLU A 70 -23.17 11.41 -9.67
N ASN A 71 -22.55 10.31 -9.25
CA ASN A 71 -21.44 9.64 -9.94
C ASN A 71 -20.22 10.55 -10.22
N LYS A 72 -20.10 11.68 -9.52
CA LYS A 72 -18.98 12.60 -9.67
C LYS A 72 -18.36 12.94 -8.33
N LYS A 73 -17.19 12.39 -8.07
CA LYS A 73 -16.41 12.64 -6.87
C LYS A 73 -15.87 14.08 -6.83
N GLN A 74 -15.82 14.67 -5.66
CA GLN A 74 -15.16 15.97 -5.41
C GLN A 74 -13.65 15.75 -5.27
N VAL A 75 -12.90 16.01 -6.33
CA VAL A 75 -11.45 15.74 -6.38
C VAL A 75 -10.69 16.60 -5.39
N ASP A 76 -11.06 17.90 -5.24
CA ASP A 76 -10.38 18.86 -4.39
C ASP A 76 -11.11 19.10 -3.06
N TYR A 77 -11.46 18.01 -2.37
CA TYR A 77 -12.12 18.15 -1.07
C TYR A 77 -11.22 18.84 -0.05
N VAL A 78 -11.73 19.91 0.55
CA VAL A 78 -11.03 20.69 1.57
C VAL A 78 -11.47 20.23 2.97
N PRO A 79 -10.55 19.84 3.86
CA PRO A 79 -10.89 19.41 5.22
C PRO A 79 -11.72 20.43 5.99
N GLY A 80 -12.82 19.98 6.60
CA GLY A 80 -13.72 20.83 7.37
C GLY A 80 -14.83 21.52 6.54
N THR A 81 -14.88 21.32 5.22
CA THR A 81 -16.00 21.75 4.39
C THR A 81 -17.11 20.69 4.35
N PRO A 82 -18.35 21.02 3.92
CA PRO A 82 -19.41 20.05 3.74
C PRO A 82 -19.01 18.91 2.81
N CYS A 83 -19.34 17.67 3.19
CA CYS A 83 -19.09 16.46 2.44
C CYS A 83 -20.41 15.73 2.21
N LYS A 84 -20.78 15.48 0.96
CA LYS A 84 -21.93 14.67 0.60
C LYS A 84 -21.44 13.23 0.33
N PRO A 85 -21.92 12.20 1.03
CA PRO A 85 -21.55 10.82 0.75
C PRO A 85 -22.10 10.37 -0.61
N ASP A 86 -21.56 9.28 -1.15
CA ASP A 86 -22.11 8.67 -2.35
C ASP A 86 -23.37 7.87 -2.02
N GLN A 87 -24.24 7.69 -3.02
CA GLN A 87 -25.41 6.84 -2.92
C GLN A 87 -25.65 6.11 -4.25
N GLN A 88 -25.60 4.80 -4.21
CA GLN A 88 -25.81 3.94 -5.36
C GLN A 88 -26.94 2.96 -5.06
N ASN A 89 -27.93 2.91 -5.94
CA ASN A 89 -29.08 2.00 -5.81
C ASN A 89 -29.79 2.07 -4.41
N GLY A 90 -29.87 3.29 -3.85
CA GLY A 90 -30.43 3.54 -2.51
C GLY A 90 -29.50 3.22 -1.34
N ILE A 91 -28.31 2.68 -1.57
CA ILE A 91 -27.32 2.31 -0.56
C ILE A 91 -26.31 3.45 -0.40
N TRP A 92 -26.13 3.96 0.82
CA TRP A 92 -25.11 4.95 1.13
C TRP A 92 -23.71 4.33 1.12
N ILE A 93 -22.73 5.02 0.53
CA ILE A 93 -21.32 4.60 0.54
C ILE A 93 -20.48 5.72 1.16
N VAL A 94 -19.76 5.38 2.21
CA VAL A 94 -18.92 6.32 2.97
C VAL A 94 -17.50 5.79 3.13
N GLN A 95 -16.52 6.68 3.08
CA GLN A 95 -15.12 6.37 3.36
C GLN A 95 -14.42 7.61 3.93
N ALA A 96 -13.69 7.44 5.04
CA ALA A 96 -13.10 8.52 5.82
C ALA A 96 -11.58 8.69 5.57
N HIS A 97 -11.09 8.39 4.35
CA HIS A 97 -9.67 8.48 4.00
C HIS A 97 -8.82 7.38 4.69
N GLU A 98 -7.59 7.68 5.09
CA GLU A 98 -6.61 6.78 5.67
C GLU A 98 -6.01 7.33 6.97
N TRP A 99 -5.38 6.47 7.77
CA TRP A 99 -4.53 6.81 8.93
C TRP A 99 -5.21 7.66 10.00
N GLY A 100 -6.52 7.57 10.14
CA GLY A 100 -7.25 8.37 11.12
C GLY A 100 -7.26 9.87 10.83
N LYS A 101 -7.04 10.28 9.58
CA LYS A 101 -7.11 11.69 9.18
C LYS A 101 -8.48 12.30 9.42
N TYR A 102 -9.54 11.50 9.31
CA TYR A 102 -10.91 11.93 9.53
C TYR A 102 -11.68 10.93 10.37
N VAL A 103 -12.68 11.43 11.08
CA VAL A 103 -13.79 10.64 11.59
C VAL A 103 -15.01 10.95 10.73
N GLY A 104 -15.56 9.92 10.07
CA GLY A 104 -16.84 10.01 9.39
C GLY A 104 -17.99 9.94 10.43
N ARG A 105 -18.87 10.95 10.43
CA ARG A 105 -20.07 10.96 11.26
C ARG A 105 -21.31 11.01 10.35
N ALA A 106 -22.16 10.01 10.47
CA ALA A 106 -23.46 9.96 9.82
C ALA A 106 -24.56 9.89 10.88
N ASP A 107 -25.48 10.83 10.85
CA ASP A 107 -26.66 10.86 11.72
C ASP A 107 -27.88 10.39 10.93
N PHE A 108 -28.67 9.47 11.50
CA PHE A 108 -29.83 8.88 10.86
C PHE A 108 -31.09 9.05 11.69
N GLU A 109 -32.22 9.23 11.00
CA GLU A 109 -33.54 9.01 11.55
C GLU A 109 -34.07 7.66 11.07
N PHE A 110 -34.54 6.84 12.01
CA PHE A 110 -35.22 5.59 11.72
C PHE A 110 -36.71 5.70 12.09
N ARG A 111 -37.61 5.58 11.11
CA ARG A 111 -39.06 5.65 11.31
C ARG A 111 -39.76 4.66 10.40
N ASN A 112 -40.69 3.90 10.97
CA ASN A 112 -41.55 2.95 10.22
C ASN A 112 -40.77 1.95 9.35
N GLY A 113 -39.61 1.49 9.82
CA GLY A 113 -38.74 0.56 9.03
C GLY A 113 -37.85 1.24 7.99
N GLU A 114 -37.93 2.55 7.85
CA GLU A 114 -37.08 3.30 6.91
C GLU A 114 -35.98 4.07 7.63
N MET A 115 -34.78 4.00 7.11
CA MET A 115 -33.60 4.74 7.59
C MET A 115 -33.31 5.90 6.63
N LYS A 116 -33.29 7.11 7.15
CA LYS A 116 -32.96 8.32 6.41
C LYS A 116 -31.72 8.97 7.01
N MET A 117 -30.67 9.16 6.21
CA MET A 117 -29.52 9.97 6.62
C MET A 117 -29.93 11.45 6.69
N VAL A 118 -29.79 12.07 7.85
CA VAL A 118 -30.13 13.48 8.08
C VAL A 118 -28.92 14.39 8.10
N ASN A 119 -27.74 13.82 8.39
CA ASN A 119 -26.49 14.56 8.35
C ASN A 119 -25.33 13.62 8.05
N TYR A 120 -24.32 14.14 7.35
CA TYR A 120 -23.02 13.49 7.16
C TYR A 120 -21.90 14.52 7.17
N GLN A 121 -20.82 14.19 7.84
CA GLN A 121 -19.62 15.03 7.85
C GLN A 121 -18.34 14.20 8.01
N LEU A 122 -17.27 14.69 7.40
CA LEU A 122 -15.92 14.23 7.67
C LEU A 122 -15.25 15.23 8.62
N ILE A 123 -15.00 14.81 9.85
CA ILE A 123 -14.36 15.60 10.90
C ILE A 123 -12.84 15.41 10.79
N PRO A 124 -12.05 16.43 10.38
CA PRO A 124 -10.61 16.29 10.27
C PRO A 124 -9.97 16.23 11.67
N VAL A 125 -9.12 15.21 11.89
CA VAL A 125 -8.45 15.01 13.18
C VAL A 125 -7.12 15.78 13.15
N ASN A 126 -7.16 17.04 13.58
CA ASN A 126 -5.99 17.93 13.69
C ASN A 126 -5.12 18.01 12.41
N LEU A 127 -5.76 17.93 11.24
CA LEU A 127 -5.08 18.06 9.96
C LEU A 127 -4.55 19.46 9.77
N LYS A 128 -3.34 19.57 9.20
CA LYS A 128 -2.64 20.82 8.96
C LYS A 128 -2.39 21.04 7.47
N LYS A 129 -2.55 22.29 7.02
CA LYS A 129 -2.13 22.75 5.69
C LYS A 129 -0.87 23.61 5.81
N LYS A 130 -0.04 23.59 4.78
CA LYS A 130 1.08 24.53 4.64
C LYS A 130 0.53 25.87 4.15
N VAL A 131 0.83 26.94 4.88
CA VAL A 131 0.58 28.31 4.46
C VAL A 131 1.92 28.97 4.24
N THR A 132 2.10 29.63 3.09
CA THR A 132 3.29 30.43 2.79
C THR A 132 2.85 31.89 2.77
N TRP A 133 3.49 32.71 3.60
CA TRP A 133 3.22 34.12 3.74
C TRP A 133 3.97 34.93 2.66
N GLU A 134 3.61 36.22 2.48
CA GLU A 134 4.24 37.11 1.50
C GLU A 134 5.74 37.31 1.74
N ASP A 135 6.20 37.13 2.99
CA ASP A 135 7.62 37.20 3.37
C ASP A 135 8.42 35.91 3.03
N GLY A 136 7.77 34.94 2.39
CA GLY A 136 8.37 33.64 2.01
C GLY A 136 8.44 32.61 3.12
N LYS A 137 8.06 32.96 4.34
CA LYS A 137 7.99 32.00 5.45
C LYS A 137 6.81 31.05 5.28
N SER A 138 7.01 29.80 5.65
CA SER A 138 5.96 28.79 5.60
C SER A 138 5.69 28.22 6.99
N GLU A 139 4.42 28.06 7.31
CA GLU A 139 3.96 27.45 8.56
C GLU A 139 2.88 26.39 8.28
N ARG A 140 2.78 25.40 9.16
CA ARG A 140 1.68 24.42 9.13
C ARG A 140 0.59 24.81 10.12
N VAL A 141 -0.55 25.24 9.60
CA VAL A 141 -1.73 25.63 10.39
C VAL A 141 -2.84 24.61 10.29
N LEU A 142 -3.65 24.47 11.33
CA LEU A 142 -4.81 23.58 11.35
C LEU A 142 -5.87 24.02 10.32
N TYR A 143 -6.57 23.05 9.73
CA TYR A 143 -7.74 23.33 8.88
C TYR A 143 -8.97 23.74 9.71
N THR A 144 -9.11 23.19 10.91
CA THR A 144 -10.24 23.38 11.83
C THR A 144 -9.70 23.62 13.24
N PRO A 145 -10.53 24.10 14.19
CA PRO A 145 -10.13 24.19 15.59
C PRO A 145 -9.55 22.87 16.10
N GLU A 146 -8.57 22.97 16.99
CA GLU A 146 -7.88 21.79 17.55
C GLU A 146 -8.85 20.91 18.34
N ILE A 147 -8.78 19.61 18.09
CA ILE A 147 -9.45 18.58 18.90
C ILE A 147 -8.46 18.16 19.99
N ALA A 148 -8.80 18.47 21.25
CA ALA A 148 -7.97 18.13 22.40
C ALA A 148 -7.88 16.61 22.60
N GLU A 149 -6.70 16.15 23.04
CA GLU A 149 -6.47 14.74 23.39
C GLU A 149 -7.28 14.32 24.62
N ASN A 150 -7.89 13.14 24.56
CA ASN A 150 -8.62 12.58 25.68
C ASN A 150 -7.63 11.95 26.67
N GLN A 151 -7.47 12.54 27.84
CA GLN A 151 -6.49 12.12 28.86
C GLN A 151 -6.75 10.71 29.40
N GLN A 152 -8.00 10.25 29.45
CA GLN A 152 -8.33 8.88 29.86
C GLN A 152 -7.84 7.87 28.82
N MET A 153 -8.02 8.16 27.53
CA MET A 153 -7.52 7.32 26.44
C MET A 153 -5.98 7.29 26.41
N ILE A 154 -5.33 8.45 26.62
CA ILE A 154 -3.87 8.50 26.73
C ILE A 154 -3.38 7.61 27.87
N SER A 155 -3.99 7.73 29.04
CA SER A 155 -3.64 6.91 30.23
C SER A 155 -3.83 5.43 29.98
N LEU A 156 -4.90 5.04 29.26
CA LEU A 156 -5.16 3.65 28.89
C LEU A 156 -4.13 3.12 27.88
N LEU A 157 -3.73 3.93 26.90
CA LEU A 157 -2.82 3.51 25.80
C LEU A 157 -1.34 3.57 26.20
N SER A 158 -0.96 4.47 27.14
CA SER A 158 0.44 4.72 27.50
C SER A 158 1.24 3.47 27.92
N PRO A 159 0.72 2.51 28.70
CA PRO A 159 1.47 1.31 29.05
C PRO A 159 1.84 0.46 27.83
N PHE A 160 0.93 0.35 26.83
CA PHE A 160 1.16 -0.39 25.61
C PHE A 160 2.15 0.34 24.68
N GLN A 161 1.99 1.65 24.56
CA GLN A 161 2.91 2.50 23.78
C GLN A 161 4.33 2.47 24.35
N ASN A 162 4.48 2.58 25.69
CA ASN A 162 5.79 2.55 26.34
C ASN A 162 6.48 1.19 26.18
N LYS A 163 5.72 0.09 26.28
CA LYS A 163 6.25 -1.25 26.03
C LYS A 163 6.73 -1.40 24.58
N GLY A 164 5.94 -0.91 23.62
CA GLY A 164 6.32 -0.90 22.20
C GLY A 164 7.55 -0.02 21.94
N LYS A 165 7.60 1.19 22.50
CA LYS A 165 8.73 2.11 22.35
C LYS A 165 10.06 1.49 22.72
N ALA A 166 10.13 0.86 23.88
CA ALA A 166 11.36 0.26 24.41
C ALA A 166 11.98 -0.78 23.46
N GLN A 167 11.16 -1.48 22.68
CA GLN A 167 11.60 -2.49 21.72
C GLN A 167 11.86 -1.91 20.31
N LEU A 168 11.10 -0.90 19.92
CA LEU A 168 11.08 -0.39 18.54
C LEU A 168 12.06 0.76 18.32
N GLU A 169 12.38 1.55 19.36
CA GLU A 169 13.28 2.71 19.24
C GLU A 169 14.77 2.36 19.46
N VAL A 170 15.09 1.07 19.61
CA VAL A 170 16.49 0.62 19.69
C VAL A 170 17.20 0.94 18.36
N LYS A 171 18.33 1.65 18.45
CA LYS A 171 19.22 1.88 17.31
C LYS A 171 19.75 0.54 16.80
N ILE A 172 19.60 0.29 15.51
CA ILE A 172 20.08 -0.91 14.79
C ILE A 172 21.14 -0.62 13.77
N GLY A 173 21.36 0.64 13.43
CA GLY A 173 22.37 1.11 12.50
C GLY A 173 22.26 2.61 12.26
N GLU A 174 22.98 3.08 11.26
CA GLU A 174 22.95 4.48 10.81
C GLU A 174 23.17 4.58 9.29
N THR A 175 22.76 5.70 8.71
CA THR A 175 22.92 6.00 7.28
C THR A 175 23.44 7.43 7.08
N ASN A 176 24.33 7.61 6.11
CA ASN A 176 24.91 8.92 5.76
C ASN A 176 23.99 9.78 4.89
N GLY A 177 22.86 9.27 4.42
CA GLY A 177 21.92 9.98 3.58
C GLY A 177 20.50 9.41 3.69
N ARG A 178 19.54 10.09 3.05
CA ARG A 178 18.15 9.65 2.98
C ARG A 178 18.01 8.41 2.11
N LEU A 179 17.30 7.40 2.63
CA LEU A 179 16.84 6.24 1.88
C LEU A 179 15.41 6.51 1.42
N GLU A 180 15.22 6.63 0.11
CA GLU A 180 14.00 7.12 -0.52
C GLU A 180 12.95 6.02 -0.67
N GLY A 181 11.89 6.08 0.12
CA GLY A 181 10.77 5.14 0.11
C GLY A 181 9.40 5.82 -0.07
N ASP A 182 9.37 7.10 -0.43
CA ASP A 182 8.14 7.84 -0.64
C ASP A 182 7.31 7.23 -1.78
N ARG A 183 6.00 7.18 -1.58
CA ARG A 183 5.05 6.55 -2.52
C ARG A 183 5.17 7.09 -3.95
N ASP A 184 5.35 8.40 -4.11
CA ASP A 184 5.50 9.10 -5.39
C ASP A 184 6.87 8.91 -6.05
N LYS A 185 7.75 8.12 -5.42
CA LYS A 185 9.06 7.70 -5.94
C LYS A 185 9.09 6.20 -6.23
N VAL A 186 8.84 5.37 -5.21
CA VAL A 186 8.97 3.90 -5.35
C VAL A 186 8.01 3.27 -6.37
N ARG A 187 6.96 3.98 -6.76
CA ARG A 187 5.99 3.55 -7.78
C ARG A 187 6.25 4.13 -9.17
N PHE A 188 7.31 4.90 -9.35
CA PHE A 188 7.61 5.59 -10.61
C PHE A 188 9.03 5.38 -11.09
N VAL A 189 9.98 5.26 -10.14
CA VAL A 189 11.42 5.13 -10.42
C VAL A 189 12.05 4.09 -9.52
N GLN A 190 13.25 3.64 -9.90
CA GLN A 190 14.11 2.85 -9.02
C GLN A 190 14.59 3.75 -7.88
N THR A 191 14.67 3.22 -6.64
CA THR A 191 15.12 3.98 -5.47
C THR A 191 16.24 3.27 -4.72
N ASN A 192 17.03 4.03 -3.96
CA ASN A 192 18.06 3.48 -3.09
C ASN A 192 17.47 2.62 -1.96
N MET A 193 16.28 2.96 -1.44
CA MET A 193 15.54 2.11 -0.49
C MET A 193 15.18 0.76 -1.10
N GLY A 194 14.63 0.75 -2.33
CA GLY A 194 14.32 -0.48 -3.04
C GLY A 194 15.56 -1.36 -3.21
N ARG A 195 16.69 -0.76 -3.57
CA ARG A 195 17.97 -1.45 -3.70
C ARG A 195 18.50 -2.00 -2.38
N LEU A 196 18.39 -1.25 -1.29
CA LEU A 196 18.79 -1.71 0.05
C LEU A 196 18.00 -2.95 0.47
N ILE A 197 16.67 -2.91 0.31
CA ILE A 197 15.77 -4.03 0.64
C ILE A 197 16.14 -5.27 -0.19
N LEU A 198 16.29 -5.10 -1.50
CA LEU A 198 16.63 -6.20 -2.40
C LEU A 198 18.03 -6.75 -2.13
N ALA A 199 19.01 -5.90 -1.77
CA ALA A 199 20.33 -6.35 -1.32
C ALA A 199 20.25 -7.21 -0.06
N ALA A 200 19.41 -6.82 0.90
CA ALA A 200 19.15 -7.62 2.10
C ALA A 200 18.53 -8.99 1.77
N GLN A 201 17.56 -9.04 0.85
CA GLN A 201 16.95 -10.29 0.40
C GLN A 201 17.97 -11.19 -0.31
N MET A 202 18.82 -10.62 -1.19
CA MET A 202 19.88 -11.36 -1.88
C MET A 202 20.94 -11.88 -0.91
N ASP A 203 21.39 -11.08 0.05
CA ASP A 203 22.35 -11.51 1.09
C ASP A 203 21.79 -12.69 1.90
N ARG A 204 20.50 -12.66 2.22
CA ARG A 204 19.84 -13.71 3.01
C ARG A 204 19.64 -15.02 2.25
N THR A 205 19.39 -14.95 0.94
CA THR A 205 19.01 -16.11 0.11
C THR A 205 20.13 -16.63 -0.77
N GLY A 206 21.24 -15.88 -0.89
CA GLY A 206 22.29 -16.14 -1.88
C GLY A 206 21.81 -15.95 -3.32
N ALA A 207 20.80 -15.10 -3.56
CA ALA A 207 20.23 -14.90 -4.87
C ALA A 207 21.17 -14.13 -5.81
N ASP A 208 21.04 -14.39 -7.11
CA ASP A 208 21.79 -13.69 -8.15
C ASP A 208 21.24 -12.30 -8.39
N PHE A 209 19.91 -12.17 -8.31
CA PHE A 209 19.18 -10.93 -8.47
C PHE A 209 17.89 -10.95 -7.65
N ALA A 210 17.28 -9.80 -7.51
CA ALA A 210 16.02 -9.68 -6.77
C ALA A 210 15.07 -8.68 -7.40
N VAL A 211 13.76 -8.92 -7.19
CA VAL A 211 12.66 -8.08 -7.68
C VAL A 211 11.56 -8.02 -6.62
N MET A 212 10.99 -6.84 -6.42
CA MET A 212 9.77 -6.68 -5.60
C MET A 212 8.89 -5.56 -6.15
N SER A 213 7.62 -5.55 -5.77
CA SER A 213 6.72 -4.44 -6.07
C SER A 213 7.02 -3.22 -5.18
N GLY A 214 7.04 -2.03 -5.77
CA GLY A 214 7.27 -0.77 -5.06
C GLY A 214 6.19 -0.47 -4.01
N GLY A 215 4.98 -1.02 -4.17
CA GLY A 215 3.92 -0.95 -3.18
C GLY A 215 4.24 -1.61 -1.83
N GLY A 216 5.23 -2.49 -1.79
CA GLY A 216 5.75 -3.09 -0.56
C GLY A 216 6.64 -2.16 0.27
N ILE A 217 7.08 -1.02 -0.29
CA ILE A 217 7.90 0.00 0.38
C ILE A 217 6.97 1.13 0.83
N ARG A 218 6.91 1.42 2.14
CA ARG A 218 5.84 2.25 2.71
C ARG A 218 6.31 3.56 3.35
N ASP A 219 7.59 3.72 3.60
CA ASP A 219 8.15 4.93 4.23
C ASP A 219 9.62 5.10 3.81
N SER A 220 10.15 6.32 4.00
CA SER A 220 11.56 6.66 3.84
C SER A 220 12.29 6.59 5.18
N ILE A 221 13.62 6.51 5.14
CA ILE A 221 14.48 6.64 6.32
C ILE A 221 15.39 7.85 6.11
N GLU A 222 15.33 8.83 7.01
CA GLU A 222 16.19 10.01 6.98
C GLU A 222 17.63 9.68 7.36
N ALA A 223 18.57 10.56 6.99
CA ALA A 223 19.98 10.45 7.40
C ALA A 223 20.12 10.45 8.93
N GLY A 224 21.03 9.63 9.44
CA GLY A 224 21.30 9.49 10.86
C GLY A 224 20.98 8.09 11.40
N ASP A 225 20.54 8.02 12.64
CA ASP A 225 20.27 6.76 13.34
C ASP A 225 19.05 6.03 12.78
N ILE A 226 19.20 4.73 12.58
CA ILE A 226 18.12 3.83 12.14
C ILE A 226 17.67 2.99 13.34
N SER A 227 16.38 3.03 13.64
CA SER A 227 15.73 2.17 14.62
C SER A 227 14.96 1.01 13.97
N TYR A 228 14.62 -0.01 14.74
CA TYR A 228 13.75 -1.07 14.24
C TYR A 228 12.35 -0.56 13.86
N LYS A 229 11.87 0.49 14.52
CA LYS A 229 10.64 1.20 14.15
C LYS A 229 10.68 1.75 12.72
N ASN A 230 11.83 2.29 12.27
CA ASN A 230 11.98 2.75 10.89
C ASN A 230 11.81 1.59 9.90
N VAL A 231 12.42 0.43 10.19
CA VAL A 231 12.30 -0.76 9.34
C VAL A 231 10.86 -1.25 9.24
N LEU A 232 10.14 -1.31 10.37
CA LEU A 232 8.72 -1.72 10.38
C LEU A 232 7.79 -0.73 9.69
N LYS A 233 8.15 0.55 9.62
CA LYS A 233 7.41 1.52 8.80
C LYS A 233 7.64 1.29 7.31
N VAL A 234 8.87 0.94 6.93
CA VAL A 234 9.24 0.66 5.53
C VAL A 234 8.58 -0.64 5.05
N GLN A 235 8.64 -1.72 5.84
CA GLN A 235 8.09 -3.04 5.52
C GLN A 235 7.12 -3.53 6.61
N PRO A 236 5.87 -3.02 6.66
CA PRO A 236 4.95 -3.29 7.76
C PRO A 236 4.13 -4.56 7.61
N PHE A 237 4.20 -5.27 6.47
CA PHE A 237 3.25 -6.32 6.13
C PHE A 237 3.61 -7.70 6.69
N GLY A 238 4.85 -7.89 7.15
CA GLY A 238 5.31 -9.19 7.63
C GLY A 238 5.36 -10.24 6.52
N ASN A 239 5.69 -9.83 5.30
CA ASN A 239 5.90 -10.76 4.20
C ASN A 239 7.09 -11.68 4.50
N VAL A 240 7.11 -12.82 3.83
CA VAL A 240 8.23 -13.76 3.92
C VAL A 240 9.12 -13.61 2.69
N VAL A 241 10.42 -13.53 2.92
CA VAL A 241 11.40 -13.57 1.83
C VAL A 241 11.43 -14.98 1.25
N VAL A 242 11.30 -15.06 -0.06
CA VAL A 242 11.30 -16.33 -0.80
C VAL A 242 12.32 -16.26 -1.95
N TYR A 243 12.71 -17.41 -2.48
CA TYR A 243 13.47 -17.44 -3.72
C TYR A 243 12.96 -18.54 -4.66
N ALA A 244 13.28 -18.38 -5.94
CA ALA A 244 13.05 -19.40 -6.93
C ALA A 244 14.30 -19.59 -7.78
N ASP A 245 14.69 -20.85 -7.99
CA ASP A 245 15.72 -21.24 -8.96
C ASP A 245 15.02 -21.43 -10.32
N MET A 246 15.47 -20.66 -11.32
CA MET A 246 14.81 -20.53 -12.63
C MET A 246 15.85 -20.66 -13.74
N THR A 247 15.49 -21.31 -14.86
CA THR A 247 16.30 -21.27 -16.09
C THR A 247 16.35 -19.83 -16.62
N GLY A 248 17.42 -19.46 -17.34
CA GLY A 248 17.52 -18.12 -17.94
C GLY A 248 16.36 -17.80 -18.88
N LYS A 249 15.78 -18.83 -19.56
CA LYS A 249 14.57 -18.64 -20.34
C LYS A 249 13.40 -18.18 -19.46
N GLU A 250 13.15 -18.85 -18.34
CA GLU A 250 12.09 -18.47 -17.40
C GLU A 250 12.32 -17.09 -16.78
N VAL A 251 13.60 -16.73 -16.52
CA VAL A 251 13.98 -15.39 -16.07
C VAL A 251 13.64 -14.34 -17.10
N ILE A 252 13.95 -14.56 -18.39
CA ILE A 252 13.61 -13.64 -19.47
C ILE A 252 12.08 -13.45 -19.55
N ASP A 253 11.31 -14.55 -19.51
CA ASP A 253 9.85 -14.52 -19.56
C ASP A 253 9.27 -13.77 -18.36
N TYR A 254 9.77 -14.04 -17.15
CA TYR A 254 9.33 -13.39 -15.91
C TYR A 254 9.62 -11.88 -15.90
N LEU A 255 10.88 -11.50 -16.18
CA LEU A 255 11.29 -10.09 -16.18
C LEU A 255 10.59 -9.31 -17.29
N THR A 256 10.32 -9.93 -18.44
CA THR A 256 9.55 -9.30 -19.52
C THR A 256 8.13 -8.98 -19.05
N ALA A 257 7.45 -9.89 -18.35
CA ALA A 257 6.12 -9.65 -17.80
C ALA A 257 6.14 -8.55 -16.71
N VAL A 258 7.11 -8.61 -15.79
CA VAL A 258 7.23 -7.64 -14.68
C VAL A 258 7.58 -6.23 -15.19
N ALA A 259 8.40 -6.11 -16.22
CA ALA A 259 8.76 -4.83 -16.82
C ALA A 259 7.55 -4.11 -17.49
N GLN A 260 6.42 -4.79 -17.72
CA GLN A 260 5.19 -4.17 -18.23
C GLN A 260 4.33 -3.55 -17.12
N MET A 261 4.70 -3.71 -15.85
CA MET A 261 3.97 -3.11 -14.74
C MET A 261 4.03 -1.58 -14.79
N LYS A 262 2.85 -0.96 -14.77
CA LYS A 262 2.74 0.49 -15.01
C LYS A 262 3.23 1.32 -13.83
N PRO A 263 3.80 2.50 -14.09
CA PRO A 263 3.97 3.53 -13.06
C PRO A 263 2.65 3.90 -12.39
N ASP A 264 2.75 4.55 -11.21
CA ASP A 264 1.63 4.94 -10.34
C ASP A 264 0.81 3.76 -9.80
N SER A 265 1.34 2.55 -9.87
CA SER A 265 0.71 1.38 -9.25
C SER A 265 1.61 0.75 -8.20
N GLY A 266 1.01 0.03 -7.25
CA GLY A 266 1.75 -0.79 -6.30
C GLY A 266 2.63 -1.82 -6.98
N ALA A 267 2.21 -2.29 -8.15
CA ALA A 267 2.91 -3.28 -8.96
C ALA A 267 4.24 -2.81 -9.56
N TYR A 268 4.47 -1.48 -9.67
CA TYR A 268 5.71 -0.96 -10.28
C TYR A 268 6.95 -1.61 -9.66
N PRO A 269 7.84 -2.24 -10.47
CA PRO A 269 8.91 -3.06 -9.93
C PRO A 269 10.13 -2.28 -9.49
N GLN A 270 10.73 -2.71 -8.39
CA GLN A 270 12.08 -2.38 -7.98
C GLN A 270 13.00 -3.55 -8.31
N PHE A 271 14.20 -3.28 -8.84
CA PHE A 271 15.16 -4.29 -9.28
C PHE A 271 16.52 -4.13 -8.60
N ALA A 272 17.20 -5.25 -8.36
CA ALA A 272 18.62 -5.27 -7.98
C ALA A 272 19.36 -6.35 -8.77
N ASN A 273 20.59 -6.03 -9.19
CA ASN A 273 21.47 -6.85 -10.03
C ASN A 273 20.89 -7.19 -11.41
N VAL A 274 19.96 -6.40 -11.90
CA VAL A 274 19.34 -6.54 -13.23
C VAL A 274 19.57 -5.26 -14.04
N SER A 275 19.90 -5.39 -15.31
CA SER A 275 19.92 -4.27 -16.26
C SER A 275 19.26 -4.65 -17.57
N PHE A 276 18.48 -3.73 -18.16
CA PHE A 276 17.81 -3.89 -19.44
C PHE A 276 17.30 -2.56 -20.00
N VAL A 277 16.97 -2.58 -21.29
CA VAL A 277 16.15 -1.56 -21.96
C VAL A 277 14.85 -2.22 -22.39
N ALA A 278 13.71 -1.82 -21.77
CA ALA A 278 12.38 -2.27 -22.19
C ALA A 278 11.88 -1.43 -23.34
N LYS A 279 11.54 -2.07 -24.45
CA LYS A 279 11.00 -1.44 -25.65
C LYS A 279 10.06 -2.40 -26.39
N ASP A 280 8.90 -1.92 -26.81
CA ASP A 280 7.91 -2.68 -27.58
C ASP A 280 7.57 -4.05 -26.96
N GLY A 281 7.44 -4.09 -25.63
CA GLY A 281 7.10 -5.31 -24.86
C GLY A 281 8.24 -6.32 -24.74
N LYS A 282 9.47 -5.96 -25.12
CA LYS A 282 10.66 -6.83 -25.05
C LYS A 282 11.74 -6.21 -24.16
N LEU A 283 12.60 -7.05 -23.61
CA LEU A 283 13.81 -6.63 -22.91
C LEU A 283 15.02 -6.76 -23.84
N ASN A 284 15.67 -5.64 -24.10
CA ASN A 284 16.93 -5.58 -24.82
C ASN A 284 18.08 -5.47 -23.81
N ASP A 285 19.24 -6.01 -24.13
CA ASP A 285 20.46 -5.99 -23.33
C ASP A 285 20.25 -6.48 -21.88
N LEU A 286 19.38 -7.50 -21.70
CA LEU A 286 19.11 -8.05 -20.38
C LEU A 286 20.35 -8.72 -19.80
N LYS A 287 20.77 -8.23 -18.63
CA LYS A 287 21.91 -8.74 -17.87
C LYS A 287 21.56 -8.98 -16.41
N ILE A 288 22.19 -9.98 -15.82
CA ILE A 288 22.20 -10.25 -14.38
C ILE A 288 23.65 -10.16 -13.89
N LYS A 289 23.90 -9.37 -12.85
CA LYS A 289 25.26 -9.08 -12.33
C LYS A 289 26.22 -8.57 -13.42
N GLY A 290 25.71 -7.84 -14.40
CA GLY A 290 26.49 -7.30 -15.51
C GLY A 290 26.72 -8.24 -16.69
N GLU A 291 26.37 -9.53 -16.58
CA GLU A 291 26.54 -10.52 -17.62
C GLU A 291 25.24 -10.79 -18.39
N PRO A 292 25.26 -10.97 -19.70
CA PRO A 292 24.09 -11.37 -20.48
C PRO A 292 23.43 -12.64 -19.92
N VAL A 293 22.11 -12.69 -19.93
CA VAL A 293 21.38 -13.87 -19.45
C VAL A 293 21.56 -15.03 -20.45
N ASP A 294 22.13 -16.14 -19.97
CA ASP A 294 22.19 -17.39 -20.72
C ASP A 294 20.89 -18.18 -20.48
N PRO A 295 20.09 -18.44 -21.54
CA PRO A 295 18.82 -19.14 -21.41
C PRO A 295 18.91 -20.54 -20.77
N ALA A 296 20.05 -21.20 -20.85
CA ALA A 296 20.27 -22.56 -20.35
C ALA A 296 20.79 -22.59 -18.90
N LYS A 297 21.34 -21.48 -18.40
CA LYS A 297 21.87 -21.39 -17.04
C LYS A 297 20.73 -21.24 -16.03
N THR A 298 20.92 -21.77 -14.82
CA THR A 298 20.02 -21.52 -13.69
C THR A 298 20.43 -20.29 -12.91
N TYR A 299 19.45 -19.48 -12.56
CA TYR A 299 19.60 -18.26 -11.75
C TYR A 299 18.68 -18.34 -10.54
N ARG A 300 19.17 -17.89 -9.40
CA ARG A 300 18.33 -17.71 -8.20
C ARG A 300 17.82 -16.30 -8.12
N MET A 301 16.50 -16.14 -8.06
CA MET A 301 15.83 -14.86 -7.86
C MET A 301 15.23 -14.79 -6.47
N ALA A 302 15.50 -13.71 -5.72
CA ALA A 302 14.80 -13.41 -4.47
C ALA A 302 13.60 -12.47 -4.70
N THR A 303 12.55 -12.67 -3.92
CA THR A 303 11.37 -11.80 -3.91
C THR A 303 10.60 -11.98 -2.59
N LEU A 304 9.42 -11.38 -2.46
CA LEU A 304 8.50 -11.60 -1.35
C LEU A 304 7.43 -12.65 -1.71
N ASN A 305 6.96 -13.40 -0.72
CA ASN A 305 5.87 -14.36 -0.91
C ASN A 305 4.63 -13.72 -1.55
N PHE A 306 4.31 -12.47 -1.20
CA PHE A 306 3.23 -11.70 -1.83
C PHE A 306 3.36 -11.66 -3.36
N ASN A 307 4.53 -11.26 -3.89
CA ASN A 307 4.76 -11.22 -5.33
C ASN A 307 4.82 -12.65 -5.93
N ALA A 308 5.45 -13.60 -5.22
CA ALA A 308 5.59 -14.98 -5.70
C ALA A 308 4.26 -15.72 -5.83
N THR A 309 3.23 -15.34 -5.06
CA THR A 309 1.88 -15.91 -5.14
C THR A 309 0.96 -15.18 -6.13
N GLY A 310 1.48 -14.21 -6.88
CA GLY A 310 0.73 -13.45 -7.88
C GLY A 310 0.20 -12.10 -7.41
N GLY A 311 0.61 -11.64 -6.22
CA GLY A 311 0.25 -10.30 -5.72
C GLY A 311 0.65 -9.20 -6.70
N ASP A 312 -0.16 -8.16 -6.81
CA ASP A 312 -0.01 -7.06 -7.77
C ASP A 312 0.05 -7.52 -9.26
N GLY A 313 -0.41 -8.73 -9.57
CA GLY A 313 -0.38 -9.28 -10.93
C GLY A 313 0.98 -9.84 -11.38
N TYR A 314 1.91 -10.04 -10.47
CA TYR A 314 3.20 -10.69 -10.76
C TYR A 314 3.00 -12.15 -11.20
N PRO A 315 3.84 -12.68 -12.12
CA PRO A 315 3.77 -14.09 -12.49
C PRO A 315 4.01 -14.99 -11.27
N ARG A 316 3.19 -16.02 -11.11
CA ARG A 316 3.30 -16.94 -9.98
C ARG A 316 4.57 -17.79 -10.04
N LEU A 317 5.21 -17.94 -8.89
CA LEU A 317 6.43 -18.73 -8.70
C LEU A 317 6.24 -19.87 -7.68
N ASP A 318 5.25 -19.75 -6.81
CA ASP A 318 4.96 -20.69 -5.71
C ASP A 318 4.55 -22.09 -6.18
N ASN A 319 4.25 -22.25 -7.45
CA ASN A 319 3.96 -23.53 -8.11
C ASN A 319 5.16 -24.14 -8.86
N LYS A 320 6.34 -23.47 -8.82
CA LYS A 320 7.54 -23.95 -9.51
C LYS A 320 8.37 -24.89 -8.63
N PRO A 321 9.00 -25.94 -9.20
CA PRO A 321 9.85 -26.86 -8.42
C PRO A 321 11.02 -26.19 -7.69
N GLY A 322 11.55 -25.10 -8.24
CA GLY A 322 12.66 -24.32 -7.65
C GLY A 322 12.25 -23.29 -6.60
N TYR A 323 10.95 -23.18 -6.26
CA TYR A 323 10.45 -22.25 -5.26
C TYR A 323 10.76 -22.71 -3.84
N VAL A 324 11.27 -21.79 -3.03
CA VAL A 324 11.53 -22.02 -1.60
C VAL A 324 10.99 -20.85 -0.77
N ASN A 325 10.10 -21.18 0.15
CA ASN A 325 9.69 -20.28 1.22
C ASN A 325 10.70 -20.41 2.37
N THR A 326 11.41 -19.32 2.68
CA THR A 326 12.48 -19.35 3.68
C THR A 326 11.99 -19.26 5.13
N GLY A 327 10.75 -18.81 5.34
CA GLY A 327 10.22 -18.50 6.66
C GLY A 327 10.76 -17.19 7.27
N PHE A 328 11.68 -16.48 6.62
CA PHE A 328 12.25 -15.23 7.14
C PHE A 328 11.37 -14.03 6.83
N ILE A 329 10.96 -13.32 7.87
CA ILE A 329 10.16 -12.09 7.74
C ILE A 329 11.01 -10.98 7.12
N ASP A 330 10.45 -10.27 6.15
CA ASP A 330 11.09 -9.21 5.36
C ASP A 330 11.73 -8.11 6.22
N ALA A 331 10.99 -7.60 7.22
CA ALA A 331 11.48 -6.59 8.15
C ALA A 331 12.67 -7.09 9.00
N GLU A 332 12.67 -8.37 9.42
CA GLU A 332 13.80 -8.95 10.17
C GLU A 332 15.03 -9.15 9.28
N VAL A 333 14.82 -9.52 8.01
CA VAL A 333 15.90 -9.63 7.02
C VAL A 333 16.55 -8.27 6.77
N LEU A 334 15.75 -7.22 6.57
CA LEU A 334 16.24 -5.86 6.38
C LEU A 334 16.99 -5.35 7.63
N LYS A 335 16.43 -5.56 8.83
CA LYS A 335 17.06 -5.21 10.10
C LYS A 335 18.43 -5.89 10.25
N ALA A 336 18.51 -7.19 10.03
CA ALA A 336 19.76 -7.95 10.14
C ALA A 336 20.82 -7.44 9.14
N TYR A 337 20.41 -7.12 7.93
CA TYR A 337 21.29 -6.55 6.91
C TYR A 337 21.82 -5.16 7.30
N ILE A 338 20.94 -4.27 7.81
CA ILE A 338 21.34 -2.95 8.30
C ILE A 338 22.34 -3.10 9.46
N GLN A 339 22.09 -3.98 10.41
CA GLN A 339 23.02 -4.23 11.54
C GLN A 339 24.39 -4.72 11.08
N LYS A 340 24.42 -5.58 10.05
CA LYS A 340 25.66 -6.13 9.46
C LYS A 340 26.44 -5.09 8.67
N SER A 341 25.74 -4.18 7.98
CA SER A 341 26.33 -3.29 6.97
C SER A 341 26.49 -1.83 7.42
N SER A 342 26.04 -1.51 8.65
CA SER A 342 26.12 -0.16 9.22
C SER A 342 27.57 0.25 9.54
N PRO A 343 27.95 1.53 9.30
CA PRO A 343 27.14 2.61 8.75
C PRO A 343 26.85 2.43 7.25
N LEU A 344 25.59 2.68 6.84
CA LEU A 344 25.19 2.57 5.45
C LEU A 344 25.68 3.80 4.66
N ASP A 345 26.31 3.57 3.52
CA ASP A 345 26.58 4.58 2.51
C ASP A 345 25.51 4.49 1.43
N VAL A 346 24.62 5.49 1.36
CA VAL A 346 23.50 5.51 0.40
C VAL A 346 23.97 5.46 -1.05
N SER A 347 25.19 5.96 -1.34
CA SER A 347 25.74 5.97 -2.70
C SER A 347 25.92 4.57 -3.29
N VAL A 348 26.08 3.55 -2.43
CA VAL A 348 26.18 2.13 -2.82
C VAL A 348 24.86 1.62 -3.40
N TYR A 349 23.75 2.18 -2.94
CA TYR A 349 22.39 1.76 -3.31
C TYR A 349 21.73 2.68 -4.35
N GLU A 350 22.38 3.78 -4.74
CA GLU A 350 21.82 4.69 -5.73
C GLU A 350 21.63 3.99 -7.09
N PRO A 351 20.44 4.11 -7.70
CA PRO A 351 20.18 3.64 -9.06
C PRO A 351 21.07 4.39 -10.07
N LYS A 352 21.68 3.66 -11.00
CA LYS A 352 22.60 4.21 -12.02
C LYS A 352 22.00 4.15 -13.43
N GLY A 353 20.69 4.00 -13.54
CA GLY A 353 19.99 3.91 -14.83
C GLY A 353 20.11 2.53 -15.48
N GLU A 354 20.31 1.46 -14.68
CA GLU A 354 20.49 0.09 -15.19
C GLU A 354 19.24 -0.45 -15.87
N VAL A 355 18.06 0.04 -15.49
CA VAL A 355 16.79 -0.32 -16.13
C VAL A 355 16.14 0.93 -16.72
N SER A 356 15.68 0.84 -17.95
CA SER A 356 15.04 1.95 -18.63
C SER A 356 13.91 1.48 -19.55
N TRP A 357 12.95 2.37 -19.80
CA TRP A 357 11.78 2.17 -20.66
C TRP A 357 11.81 3.20 -21.79
N GLN A 358 11.62 2.73 -23.07
CA GLN A 358 11.64 3.55 -24.29
C GLN A 358 10.32 3.41 -25.06
#